data_384d3ea7f36473f16a553b3481329480
#
_entry.id   384d3ea7f36473f16a553b3481329480
#
_cell.length_a   1.000
_cell.length_b   1.000
_cell.length_c   1.000
_cell.angle_alpha   90.00
_cell.angle_beta   90.00
_cell.angle_gamma   90.00
#
_symmetry.space_group_name_H-M   'P 1'
#
loop_
_entity.id
_entity.type
_entity.pdbx_description
1 polymer ?
#
loop_
_entity_poly.entity_id
_entity_poly.type
_entity_poly.pdbx_seq_one_letter_code
_entity_poly.pdbx_strand_id
1 'polypeptide(L)'
;RSRGLGDVYKRQYDWSEKARIEQLKSSIAKAVSSGKTTASEEGILSILQADIKDFELAVKDKEIGVVNWVGDGIANVDGIDHAFYGEIVVFDSGVKGMVQDVRRDEVGVILFGSDVTVKEGSKVARTGKMAGVPVGEGFLGRIVDALGSPIDDKGDIQADGYRPVSYTHL
;
A
#
# COMPACT_ATOMS: atom_id res chain seq x y z
N ARG A 1 16.23 -19.79 -1.01
CA ARG A 1 15.16 -19.24 -1.85
C ARG A 1 14.62 -18.04 -1.12
N SER A 2 15.11 -16.85 -1.47
CA SER A 2 14.57 -15.59 -0.97
C SER A 2 13.12 -15.47 -1.48
N ARG A 3 12.16 -15.43 -0.57
CA ARG A 3 10.85 -14.94 -0.90
C ARG A 3 11.01 -13.45 -1.15
N GLY A 4 10.90 -13.05 -2.42
CA GLY A 4 11.14 -11.66 -2.80
C GLY A 4 10.21 -10.69 -2.06
N LEU A 5 10.71 -9.50 -1.78
CA LEU A 5 9.97 -8.39 -1.17
C LEU A 5 8.61 -8.15 -1.87
N GLY A 6 8.51 -8.47 -3.17
CA GLY A 6 7.27 -8.41 -3.93
C GLY A 6 6.12 -9.26 -3.37
N ASP A 7 6.41 -10.40 -2.72
CA ASP A 7 5.38 -11.28 -2.17
C ASP A 7 4.80 -10.73 -0.85
N VAL A 8 5.59 -9.98 -0.08
CA VAL A 8 5.13 -9.33 1.15
C VAL A 8 4.18 -8.18 0.81
N TYR A 9 4.53 -7.38 -0.21
CA TYR A 9 3.68 -6.27 -0.64
C TYR A 9 2.45 -6.71 -1.41
N LYS A 10 2.52 -7.79 -2.19
CA LYS A 10 1.34 -8.42 -2.81
C LYS A 10 0.33 -8.91 -1.79
N ARG A 11 0.76 -9.33 -0.60
CA ARG A 11 -0.15 -9.68 0.50
C ARG A 11 -0.76 -8.46 1.19
N GLN A 12 -0.04 -7.36 1.23
CA GLN A 12 -0.52 -6.12 1.86
C GLN A 12 -1.50 -5.38 0.95
N TYR A 13 -1.34 -5.51 -0.38
CA TYR A 13 -2.21 -4.94 -1.38
C TYR A 13 -2.81 -6.06 -2.22
N ASP A 14 -3.96 -6.58 -1.80
CA ASP A 14 -4.71 -7.57 -2.57
C ASP A 14 -5.44 -6.88 -3.72
N TRP A 15 -4.86 -6.97 -4.91
CA TRP A 15 -5.34 -6.33 -6.13
C TRP A 15 -6.51 -7.07 -6.78
N SER A 16 -6.89 -8.25 -6.29
CA SER A 16 -7.97 -9.03 -6.89
C SER A 16 -9.31 -8.80 -6.19
N GLU A 17 -10.31 -8.35 -6.93
CA GLU A 17 -11.71 -8.31 -6.46
C GLU A 17 -12.20 -9.69 -5.98
N LYS A 18 -11.68 -10.78 -6.58
CA LYS A 18 -12.03 -12.14 -6.20
C LYS A 18 -11.63 -12.50 -4.76
N ALA A 19 -10.42 -12.14 -4.31
CA ALA A 19 -9.97 -12.42 -2.96
C ALA A 19 -10.78 -11.62 -1.93
N ARG A 20 -11.23 -10.43 -2.31
CA ARG A 20 -12.06 -9.56 -1.48
C ARG A 20 -13.48 -10.12 -1.31
N ILE A 21 -14.06 -10.65 -2.39
CA ILE A 21 -15.35 -11.35 -2.36
C ILE A 21 -15.23 -12.64 -1.53
N GLU A 22 -14.12 -13.35 -1.61
CA GLU A 22 -13.85 -14.55 -0.79
C GLU A 22 -13.70 -14.21 0.70
N GLN A 23 -13.03 -13.11 1.04
CA GLN A 23 -12.95 -12.62 2.43
C GLN A 23 -14.30 -12.21 2.98
N LEU A 24 -15.12 -11.50 2.21
CA LEU A 24 -16.50 -11.16 2.58
C LEU A 24 -17.35 -12.42 2.77
N LYS A 25 -17.26 -13.39 1.88
CA LYS A 25 -17.95 -14.67 2.01
C LYS A 25 -17.51 -15.44 3.26
N SER A 26 -16.20 -15.45 3.57
CA SER A 26 -15.67 -16.13 4.76
C SER A 26 -16.10 -15.44 6.05
N SER A 27 -16.18 -14.12 6.06
CA SER A 27 -16.64 -13.31 7.21
C SER A 27 -18.14 -13.55 7.46
N ILE A 28 -18.95 -13.57 6.40
CA ILE A 28 -20.39 -13.88 6.47
C ILE A 28 -20.60 -15.33 6.96
N ALA A 29 -19.84 -16.30 6.42
CA ALA A 29 -19.93 -17.70 6.84
C ALA A 29 -19.55 -17.89 8.32
N LYS A 30 -18.55 -17.11 8.81
CA LYS A 30 -18.10 -17.13 10.19
C LYS A 30 -19.12 -16.48 11.14
N ALA A 31 -19.79 -15.42 10.70
CA ALA A 31 -20.87 -14.77 11.43
C ALA A 31 -22.11 -15.69 11.56
N VAL A 32 -22.46 -16.38 10.48
CA VAL A 32 -23.58 -17.35 10.44
C VAL A 32 -23.28 -18.58 11.30
N SER A 33 -22.04 -19.10 11.30
CA SER A 33 -21.65 -20.28 12.09
C SER A 33 -21.48 -20.00 13.58
N SER A 34 -21.29 -18.74 13.99
CA SER A 34 -21.13 -18.36 15.40
C SER A 34 -22.45 -18.29 16.19
N GLY A 35 -23.59 -18.56 15.56
CA GLY A 35 -24.89 -18.69 16.24
C GLY A 35 -25.41 -17.41 16.91
N LYS A 36 -24.83 -16.26 16.63
CA LYS A 36 -25.25 -14.95 17.15
C LYS A 36 -26.32 -14.26 16.32
N THR A 37 -26.91 -14.97 15.37
CA THR A 37 -27.96 -14.43 14.52
C THR A 37 -29.31 -14.91 15.01
N THR A 38 -29.87 -14.28 16.03
CA THR A 38 -31.31 -14.11 16.04
C THR A 38 -31.59 -13.06 14.95
N ALA A 39 -31.98 -13.57 13.79
CA ALA A 39 -32.19 -12.76 12.60
C ALA A 39 -33.41 -11.85 12.79
N SER A 40 -33.22 -10.69 13.37
CA SER A 40 -34.07 -9.54 13.04
C SER A 40 -33.43 -8.84 11.83
N GLU A 41 -34.24 -8.44 10.86
CA GLU A 41 -33.80 -7.69 9.68
C GLU A 41 -32.94 -6.49 10.06
N GLU A 42 -33.18 -5.88 11.20
CA GLU A 42 -32.41 -4.76 11.79
C GLU A 42 -30.97 -5.15 12.17
N GLY A 43 -30.74 -6.39 12.61
CA GLY A 43 -29.40 -6.88 12.95
C GLY A 43 -28.52 -7.07 11.72
N ILE A 44 -29.09 -7.56 10.63
CA ILE A 44 -28.39 -7.76 9.35
C ILE A 44 -28.08 -6.39 8.71
N LEU A 45 -29.02 -5.45 8.74
CA LEU A 45 -28.83 -4.10 8.24
C LEU A 45 -27.74 -3.34 9.00
N SER A 46 -27.66 -3.48 10.32
CA SER A 46 -26.61 -2.82 11.12
C SER A 46 -25.21 -3.37 10.85
N ILE A 47 -25.08 -4.69 10.62
CA ILE A 47 -23.82 -5.32 10.24
C ILE A 47 -23.39 -4.87 8.84
N LEU A 48 -24.33 -4.86 7.88
CA LEU A 48 -24.05 -4.40 6.52
C LEU A 48 -23.71 -2.90 6.47
N GLN A 49 -24.36 -2.07 7.28
CA GLN A 49 -24.03 -0.64 7.38
C GLN A 49 -22.65 -0.39 8.01
N ALA A 50 -22.26 -1.18 9.02
CA ALA A 50 -20.93 -1.12 9.60
C ALA A 50 -19.86 -1.55 8.57
N ASP A 51 -20.08 -2.68 7.90
CA ASP A 51 -19.15 -3.18 6.88
C ASP A 51 -19.03 -2.24 5.67
N ILE A 52 -20.13 -1.60 5.24
CA ILE A 52 -20.13 -0.58 4.16
C ILE A 52 -19.34 0.65 4.61
N LYS A 53 -19.52 1.10 5.86
CA LYS A 53 -18.82 2.26 6.40
C LYS A 53 -17.32 2.01 6.55
N ASP A 54 -16.94 0.83 7.00
CA ASP A 54 -15.53 0.40 7.08
C ASP A 54 -14.94 0.21 5.68
N PHE A 55 -15.75 -0.23 4.71
CA PHE A 55 -15.38 -0.33 3.31
C PHE A 55 -15.16 1.04 2.66
N GLU A 56 -16.06 2.01 2.88
CA GLU A 56 -15.88 3.39 2.38
C GLU A 56 -14.65 4.06 2.97
N LEU A 57 -14.37 3.84 4.27
CA LEU A 57 -13.14 4.33 4.91
C LEU A 57 -11.89 3.67 4.30
N ALA A 58 -11.91 2.35 4.08
CA ALA A 58 -10.79 1.62 3.50
C ALA A 58 -10.55 1.96 2.01
N VAL A 59 -11.60 2.30 1.27
CA VAL A 59 -11.50 2.74 -0.14
C VAL A 59 -11.02 4.19 -0.23
N LYS A 60 -11.43 5.07 0.69
CA LYS A 60 -10.96 6.45 0.72
C LYS A 60 -9.45 6.57 0.98
N ASP A 61 -8.88 5.62 1.73
CA ASP A 61 -7.45 5.63 2.05
C ASP A 61 -6.56 4.90 1.02
N LYS A 62 -7.16 4.27 0.00
CA LYS A 62 -6.40 3.47 -0.99
C LYS A 62 -6.81 3.82 -2.41
N GLU A 63 -6.47 5.02 -2.83
CA GLU A 63 -6.55 5.36 -4.24
C GLU A 63 -5.59 4.48 -5.04
N ILE A 64 -6.10 3.91 -6.12
CA ILE A 64 -5.34 3.09 -7.06
C ILE A 64 -5.27 3.85 -8.36
N GLY A 65 -4.06 4.20 -8.76
CA GLY A 65 -3.77 4.81 -10.04
C GLY A 65 -3.32 3.82 -11.09
N VAL A 66 -3.17 4.32 -12.30
CA VAL A 66 -2.66 3.59 -13.45
C VAL A 66 -1.50 4.35 -14.05
N VAL A 67 -0.43 3.64 -14.41
CA VAL A 67 0.75 4.22 -15.07
C VAL A 67 0.40 4.52 -16.51
N ASN A 68 0.51 5.79 -16.91
CA ASN A 68 0.34 6.23 -18.30
C ASN A 68 1.63 6.16 -19.10
N TRP A 69 2.73 6.46 -18.44
CA TRP A 69 4.04 6.48 -19.06
C TRP A 69 5.11 6.12 -18.05
N VAL A 70 6.15 5.43 -18.49
CA VAL A 70 7.33 5.10 -17.66
C VAL A 70 8.59 5.18 -18.52
N GLY A 71 9.63 5.80 -17.97
CA GLY A 71 10.93 5.92 -18.61
C GLY A 71 11.93 6.66 -17.71
N ASP A 72 13.21 6.35 -17.85
CA ASP A 72 14.31 7.02 -17.14
C ASP A 72 14.14 7.06 -15.60
N GLY A 73 13.53 6.01 -15.04
CA GLY A 73 13.26 5.93 -13.59
C GLY A 73 12.11 6.81 -13.10
N ILE A 74 11.30 7.35 -14.00
CA ILE A 74 10.11 8.16 -13.69
C ILE A 74 8.87 7.46 -14.25
N ALA A 75 7.78 7.51 -13.51
CA ALA A 75 6.46 7.07 -13.98
C ALA A 75 5.44 8.21 -13.81
N ASN A 76 4.62 8.44 -14.85
CA ASN A 76 3.45 9.29 -14.77
C ASN A 76 2.22 8.43 -14.48
N VAL A 77 1.47 8.80 -13.46
CA VAL A 77 0.36 8.03 -12.90
C VAL A 77 -0.89 8.86 -12.87
N ASP A 78 -2.01 8.30 -13.33
CA ASP A 78 -3.35 8.88 -13.22
C ASP A 78 -4.15 8.21 -12.11
N GLY A 79 -5.16 8.92 -11.58
CA GLY A 79 -6.12 8.37 -10.63
C GLY A 79 -5.64 8.31 -9.18
N ILE A 80 -4.59 9.06 -8.83
CA ILE A 80 -4.13 9.29 -7.46
C ILE A 80 -4.17 10.79 -7.12
N ASP A 81 -5.34 11.40 -7.29
CA ASP A 81 -5.53 12.85 -7.24
C ASP A 81 -5.22 13.47 -5.88
N HIS A 82 -5.36 12.69 -4.80
CA HIS A 82 -5.04 13.14 -3.44
C HIS A 82 -3.61 12.81 -3.00
N ALA A 83 -2.75 12.36 -3.92
CA ALA A 83 -1.36 12.14 -3.61
C ALA A 83 -0.66 13.47 -3.26
N PHE A 84 0.27 13.41 -2.33
CA PHE A 84 1.03 14.59 -1.92
C PHE A 84 2.52 14.41 -2.21
N TYR A 85 3.21 15.54 -2.36
CA TYR A 85 4.65 15.56 -2.57
C TYR A 85 5.40 14.77 -1.49
N GLY A 86 6.30 13.89 -1.91
CA GLY A 86 7.08 13.03 -1.00
C GLY A 86 6.33 11.80 -0.50
N GLU A 87 5.10 11.55 -0.95
CA GLU A 87 4.38 10.32 -0.60
C GLU A 87 5.01 9.10 -1.26
N ILE A 88 5.11 8.00 -0.52
CA ILE A 88 5.52 6.72 -1.06
C ILE A 88 4.31 6.04 -1.69
N VAL A 89 4.49 5.56 -2.91
CA VAL A 89 3.54 4.72 -3.64
C VAL A 89 4.15 3.36 -3.93
N VAL A 90 3.31 2.36 -4.14
CA VAL A 90 3.74 0.98 -4.43
C VAL A 90 3.07 0.51 -5.71
N PHE A 91 3.89 0.04 -6.64
CA PHE A 91 3.45 -0.55 -7.90
C PHE A 91 3.06 -2.02 -7.72
N ASP A 92 2.22 -2.55 -8.58
CA ASP A 92 1.82 -3.96 -8.59
C ASP A 92 2.99 -4.93 -8.77
N SER A 93 4.07 -4.48 -9.40
CA SER A 93 5.36 -5.20 -9.48
C SER A 93 6.11 -5.30 -8.14
N GLY A 94 5.67 -4.55 -7.10
CA GLY A 94 6.35 -4.43 -5.81
C GLY A 94 7.42 -3.34 -5.76
N VAL A 95 7.68 -2.66 -6.87
CA VAL A 95 8.58 -1.48 -6.89
C VAL A 95 7.93 -0.36 -6.10
N LYS A 96 8.72 0.35 -5.32
CA LYS A 96 8.30 1.56 -4.61
C LYS A 96 8.70 2.78 -5.41
N GLY A 97 7.93 3.85 -5.26
CA GLY A 97 8.26 5.14 -5.81
C GLY A 97 7.88 6.26 -4.85
N MET A 98 8.39 7.44 -5.12
CA MET A 98 8.06 8.65 -4.38
C MET A 98 7.43 9.68 -5.31
N VAL A 99 6.33 10.25 -4.88
CA VAL A 99 5.66 11.34 -5.58
C VAL A 99 6.55 12.57 -5.55
N GLN A 100 6.95 13.06 -6.73
CA GLN A 100 7.81 14.20 -6.89
C GLN A 100 7.11 15.41 -7.52
N ASP A 101 6.14 15.16 -8.40
CA ASP A 101 5.40 16.20 -9.09
C ASP A 101 3.90 15.88 -9.04
N VAL A 102 3.11 16.85 -8.62
CA VAL A 102 1.65 16.70 -8.56
C VAL A 102 1.05 17.75 -9.50
N ARG A 103 0.51 17.29 -10.60
CA ARG A 103 -0.20 18.12 -11.59
C ARG A 103 -1.69 17.87 -11.49
N ARG A 104 -2.45 18.61 -12.27
CA ARG A 104 -3.91 18.54 -12.27
C ARG A 104 -4.44 17.19 -12.75
N ASP A 105 -3.80 16.62 -13.76
CA ASP A 105 -4.29 15.45 -14.49
C ASP A 105 -3.35 14.24 -14.35
N GLU A 106 -2.15 14.43 -13.81
CA GLU A 106 -1.15 13.36 -13.65
C GLU A 106 -0.24 13.61 -12.45
N VAL A 107 0.31 12.53 -11.91
CA VAL A 107 1.26 12.57 -10.80
C VAL A 107 2.57 11.94 -11.25
N GLY A 108 3.67 12.70 -11.17
CA GLY A 108 5.02 12.23 -11.46
C GLY A 108 5.63 11.52 -10.26
N VAL A 109 6.08 10.30 -10.46
CA VAL A 109 6.65 9.42 -9.44
C VAL A 109 8.06 9.01 -9.82
N ILE A 110 9.03 9.21 -8.92
CA ILE A 110 10.39 8.67 -9.06
C ILE A 110 10.40 7.24 -8.55
N LEU A 111 10.92 6.30 -9.36
CA LEU A 111 11.01 4.89 -9.01
C LEU A 111 12.23 4.60 -8.14
N PHE A 112 12.06 3.83 -7.07
CA PHE A 112 13.13 3.30 -6.25
C PHE A 112 13.46 1.87 -6.66
N GLY A 113 14.02 1.71 -7.84
CA GLY A 113 14.37 0.40 -8.39
C GLY A 113 14.40 0.39 -9.91
N SER A 114 14.42 -0.82 -10.48
CA SER A 114 14.42 -0.97 -11.92
C SER A 114 13.04 -0.63 -12.51
N ASP A 115 13.01 0.24 -13.48
CA ASP A 115 11.84 0.60 -14.28
C ASP A 115 11.39 -0.53 -15.22
N VAL A 116 12.26 -1.51 -15.50
CA VAL A 116 11.99 -2.64 -16.40
C VAL A 116 10.74 -3.45 -15.98
N THR A 117 10.43 -3.48 -14.68
CA THR A 117 9.30 -4.24 -14.13
C THR A 117 8.00 -3.42 -14.06
N VAL A 118 8.08 -2.11 -14.22
CA VAL A 118 6.94 -1.20 -14.26
C VAL A 118 6.61 -0.90 -15.72
N LYS A 119 5.36 -1.07 -16.10
CA LYS A 119 4.90 -0.86 -17.49
C LYS A 119 3.72 0.09 -17.53
N GLU A 120 3.47 0.66 -18.69
CA GLU A 120 2.21 1.35 -18.96
C GLU A 120 1.03 0.42 -18.67
N GLY A 121 0.02 0.92 -17.97
CA GLY A 121 -1.11 0.13 -17.48
C GLY A 121 -0.88 -0.58 -16.14
N SER A 122 0.35 -0.57 -15.57
CA SER A 122 0.61 -1.07 -14.22
C SER A 122 -0.20 -0.30 -13.19
N LYS A 123 -0.65 -0.99 -12.16
CA LYS A 123 -1.41 -0.36 -11.06
C LYS A 123 -0.48 0.18 -9.99
N VAL A 124 -0.87 1.30 -9.41
CA VAL A 124 -0.14 1.98 -8.34
C VAL A 124 -1.07 2.23 -7.17
N ALA A 125 -0.64 1.87 -5.97
CA ALA A 125 -1.38 2.16 -4.74
C ALA A 125 -0.66 3.22 -3.91
N ARG A 126 -1.43 4.16 -3.37
CA ARG A 126 -0.95 5.10 -2.39
C ARG A 126 -0.72 4.43 -1.04
N THR A 127 0.30 4.87 -0.31
CA THR A 127 0.54 4.41 1.06
C THR A 127 0.03 5.39 2.12
N GLY A 128 -0.24 6.63 1.75
CA GLY A 128 -0.56 7.71 2.68
C GLY A 128 0.61 8.11 3.60
N LYS A 129 1.82 7.63 3.31
CA LYS A 129 3.01 7.89 4.13
C LYS A 129 4.03 8.69 3.34
N MET A 130 4.54 9.74 3.96
CA MET A 130 5.67 10.51 3.42
C MET A 130 6.92 9.61 3.39
N ALA A 131 7.80 9.83 2.42
CA ALA A 131 9.09 9.17 2.35
C ALA A 131 9.86 9.34 3.66
N GLY A 132 10.40 8.25 4.18
CA GLY A 132 11.10 8.24 5.45
C GLY A 132 11.62 6.85 5.75
N VAL A 133 12.19 6.69 6.94
CA VAL A 133 12.77 5.43 7.39
C VAL A 133 12.13 4.99 8.71
N PRO A 134 11.89 3.69 8.88
CA PRO A 134 11.54 3.14 10.17
C PRO A 134 12.74 3.28 11.13
N VAL A 135 12.46 3.54 12.39
CA VAL A 135 13.47 3.70 13.44
C VAL A 135 13.12 2.88 14.67
N GLY A 136 14.13 2.50 15.43
CA GLY A 136 13.95 1.72 16.65
C GLY A 136 15.22 1.00 17.08
N GLU A 137 15.21 0.48 18.28
CA GLU A 137 16.31 -0.31 18.87
C GLU A 137 16.62 -1.56 18.05
N GLY A 138 15.61 -2.16 17.39
CA GLY A 138 15.76 -3.32 16.54
C GLY A 138 16.68 -3.12 15.31
N PHE A 139 16.99 -1.87 14.96
CA PHE A 139 17.89 -1.53 13.85
C PHE A 139 19.38 -1.56 14.22
N LEU A 140 19.70 -1.62 15.51
CA LEU A 140 21.08 -1.65 15.97
C LEU A 140 21.79 -2.96 15.51
N GLY A 141 22.91 -2.80 14.81
CA GLY A 141 23.67 -3.93 14.27
C GLY A 141 23.04 -4.64 13.06
N ARG A 142 22.02 -4.02 12.43
CA ARG A 142 21.38 -4.51 11.22
C ARG A 142 21.87 -3.71 10.00
N ILE A 143 21.84 -4.35 8.83
CA ILE A 143 22.11 -3.70 7.54
C ILE A 143 20.79 -3.55 6.80
N VAL A 144 20.47 -2.32 6.42
CA VAL A 144 19.21 -1.98 5.78
C VAL A 144 19.42 -1.15 4.51
N ASP A 145 18.46 -1.19 3.60
CA ASP A 145 18.41 -0.32 2.43
C ASP A 145 18.01 1.13 2.82
N ALA A 146 17.96 2.02 1.83
CA ALA A 146 17.60 3.42 2.03
C ALA A 146 16.16 3.64 2.54
N LEU A 147 15.31 2.64 2.45
CA LEU A 147 13.92 2.67 2.93
C LEU A 147 13.75 1.92 4.26
N GLY A 148 14.85 1.42 4.83
CA GLY A 148 14.87 0.69 6.10
C GLY A 148 14.49 -0.79 5.98
N SER A 149 14.44 -1.36 4.76
CA SER A 149 14.22 -2.79 4.59
C SER A 149 15.51 -3.57 4.87
N PRO A 150 15.48 -4.68 5.63
CA PRO A 150 16.66 -5.45 5.95
C PRO A 150 17.25 -6.14 4.70
N ILE A 151 18.58 -6.04 4.54
CA ILE A 151 19.35 -6.68 3.46
C ILE A 151 20.44 -7.61 4.01
N ASP A 152 20.40 -7.93 5.29
CA ASP A 152 21.38 -8.72 6.01
C ASP A 152 20.98 -10.20 6.22
N ASP A 153 19.89 -10.65 5.58
CA ASP A 153 19.32 -12.01 5.67
C ASP A 153 18.93 -12.46 7.10
N LYS A 154 18.88 -11.53 8.07
CA LYS A 154 18.54 -11.83 9.46
C LYS A 154 17.02 -11.72 9.77
N GLY A 155 16.19 -11.61 8.74
CA GLY A 155 14.73 -11.48 8.87
C GLY A 155 14.25 -10.06 9.16
N ASP A 156 12.94 -9.91 9.36
CA ASP A 156 12.29 -8.62 9.53
C ASP A 156 12.72 -7.90 10.80
N ILE A 157 12.72 -6.56 10.74
CA ILE A 157 13.06 -5.68 11.86
C ILE A 157 11.78 -5.06 12.40
N GLN A 158 11.58 -5.16 13.71
CA GLN A 158 10.48 -4.48 14.38
C GLN A 158 10.87 -3.01 14.59
N ALA A 159 10.07 -2.10 14.04
CA ALA A 159 10.27 -0.67 14.19
C ALA A 159 9.43 -0.14 15.35
N ASP A 160 10.03 0.73 16.17
CA ASP A 160 9.33 1.43 17.25
C ASP A 160 8.66 2.72 16.78
N GLY A 161 9.10 3.25 15.63
CA GLY A 161 8.59 4.47 15.06
C GLY A 161 8.97 4.65 13.59
N TYR A 162 8.58 5.81 13.05
CA TYR A 162 8.87 6.17 11.67
C TYR A 162 9.30 7.65 11.61
N ARG A 163 10.43 7.92 10.95
CA ARG A 163 10.93 9.27 10.78
C ARG A 163 10.84 9.67 9.30
N PRO A 164 9.96 10.63 8.96
CA PRO A 164 9.87 11.13 7.59
C PRO A 164 11.15 11.89 7.21
N VAL A 165 11.49 11.88 5.92
CA VAL A 165 12.57 12.70 5.38
C VAL A 165 12.08 14.14 5.32
N SER A 166 12.76 15.03 6.03
CA SER A 166 12.53 16.47 5.96
C SER A 166 13.68 17.10 5.18
N TYR A 167 13.37 17.72 4.06
CA TYR A 167 14.33 18.56 3.34
C TYR A 167 14.29 19.96 3.97
N THR A 168 15.13 20.20 4.95
CA THR A 168 15.43 21.56 5.36
C THR A 168 16.53 22.10 4.46
N HIS A 169 16.17 22.97 3.54
CA HIS A 169 17.16 23.84 2.92
C HIS A 169 17.54 24.91 3.92
N LEU A 170 18.79 24.89 4.32
CA LEU A 170 19.47 26.00 4.96
C LEU A 170 19.91 26.99 3.90
#